data_ed7536003cc773b05920f6e4c3477b53
#
_entry.id   ed7536003cc773b05920f6e4c3477b53
#
_cell.length_a   1.000
_cell.length_b   1.000
_cell.length_c   1.000
_cell.angle_alpha   90.00
_cell.angle_beta   90.00
_cell.angle_gamma   90.00
#
_symmetry.space_group_name_H-M   'P 1'
#
loop_
_entity.id
_entity.type
_entity.pdbx_description
1 polymer ?
#
loop_
_entity_poly.entity_id
_entity_poly.type
_entity_poly.pdbx_seq_one_letter_code
_entity_poly.pdbx_strand_id
1 'polypeptide(L)'
;MAFNSPSGMGGFFPGLFGDLLKLLQTDAPFPFELAEQLAQGVAADGALEANPDPVERIRLEGLLGIATLHVGDVTGMPTTASGRAITLTTTTRSAWALRLLANARPLFERLAAGLRPAADPLVGPDGERIGRDLAETTDEEEEAAAFFAKWTGAIAPAMVAMQFGSLVGHLARRTLGQYGLPIPGASGDEIAIPTANLSAFAEDWSIPFDDLCLSVLVRDVATHAILSRPHVAARLVDLLAQHAEGLQPSPKALEERLGEAEGLDLSDVSALMGVLGDPSAIGDLIDTPEFRRVRAELSALGATISGYVEWVADEVGLHAIGTAGTIREALRRSRTALAEEDRGGDVLFGELTSLAGIDRGERFVRGVIERGGADDLARLWTVEGNLPTPAEVDAPGLWLERIHLPVLDGPGAGSAPFTHAAFDDEVTDLGVGGPEVDDGGPAADG
;
A
#
# COMPACT_ATOMS: atom_id res chain seq x y z
N MET A 1 -43.12 20.70 0.39
CA MET A 1 -41.88 20.21 -0.14
C MET A 1 -41.45 19.05 0.75
N ALA A 2 -41.64 17.83 0.29
CA ALA A 2 -41.38 16.62 1.06
C ALA A 2 -39.90 16.22 0.87
N PHE A 3 -39.17 16.08 1.95
CA PHE A 3 -37.82 15.54 1.94
C PHE A 3 -37.89 14.05 1.61
N ASN A 4 -37.34 13.68 0.47
CA ASN A 4 -37.17 12.31 0.03
C ASN A 4 -35.99 11.71 0.81
N SER A 5 -36.24 10.80 1.75
CA SER A 5 -35.21 10.02 2.45
C SER A 5 -34.66 8.97 1.49
N PRO A 6 -33.34 8.72 1.42
CA PRO A 6 -32.79 7.65 0.61
C PRO A 6 -33.10 6.29 1.26
N SER A 7 -34.06 5.59 0.69
CA SER A 7 -34.54 4.25 1.09
C SER A 7 -33.61 3.15 0.50
N GLY A 8 -32.37 3.08 0.98
CA GLY A 8 -31.42 2.03 0.57
C GLY A 8 -30.65 1.37 1.72
N MET A 9 -30.55 2.00 2.88
CA MET A 9 -29.70 1.51 3.99
C MET A 9 -30.43 0.76 5.11
N GLY A 10 -31.76 0.68 5.05
CA GLY A 10 -32.58 0.12 6.16
C GLY A 10 -32.66 -1.41 6.24
N GLY A 11 -32.24 -2.15 5.20
CA GLY A 11 -32.37 -3.60 5.14
C GLY A 11 -31.15 -4.41 5.58
N PHE A 12 -29.98 -3.78 5.63
CA PHE A 12 -28.70 -4.47 5.92
C PHE A 12 -28.37 -4.57 7.42
N PHE A 13 -28.88 -3.67 8.23
CA PHE A 13 -28.48 -3.50 9.64
C PHE A 13 -28.96 -4.59 10.62
N PRO A 14 -30.13 -5.27 10.51
CA PRO A 14 -30.56 -6.26 11.51
C PRO A 14 -29.75 -7.55 11.49
N GLY A 15 -29.22 -7.97 10.32
CA GLY A 15 -28.35 -9.14 10.20
C GLY A 15 -26.94 -8.89 10.74
N LEU A 16 -26.39 -7.73 10.43
CA LEU A 16 -25.05 -7.30 10.83
C LEU A 16 -24.90 -7.21 12.36
N PHE A 17 -25.93 -6.75 13.09
CA PHE A 17 -25.94 -6.71 14.55
C PHE A 17 -25.97 -8.10 15.19
N GLY A 18 -26.70 -9.05 14.59
CA GLY A 18 -26.73 -10.45 15.06
C GLY A 18 -25.39 -11.17 14.85
N ASP A 19 -24.73 -10.89 13.74
CA ASP A 19 -23.43 -11.47 13.43
C ASP A 19 -22.29 -10.77 14.21
N LEU A 20 -22.38 -9.47 14.47
CA LEU A 20 -21.47 -8.75 15.38
C LEU A 20 -21.53 -9.33 16.81
N LEU A 21 -22.73 -9.68 17.30
CA LEU A 21 -22.89 -10.32 18.62
C LEU A 21 -22.31 -11.74 18.66
N LYS A 22 -22.33 -12.49 17.55
CA LYS A 22 -21.65 -13.79 17.43
C LYS A 22 -20.12 -13.61 17.38
N LEU A 23 -19.62 -12.57 16.67
CA LEU A 23 -18.20 -12.23 16.61
C LEU A 23 -17.63 -11.82 17.97
N LEU A 24 -18.44 -11.16 18.82
CA LEU A 24 -18.06 -10.86 20.22
C LEU A 24 -17.81 -12.11 21.05
N GLN A 25 -18.26 -13.30 20.57
CA GLN A 25 -18.07 -14.59 21.24
C GLN A 25 -16.92 -15.42 20.61
N THR A 26 -16.30 -14.92 19.54
CA THR A 26 -15.24 -15.63 18.82
C THR A 26 -13.93 -14.89 18.98
N ASP A 27 -12.94 -15.52 19.60
CA ASP A 27 -11.57 -14.97 19.73
C ASP A 27 -10.77 -14.99 18.40
N ALA A 28 -11.46 -14.83 17.25
CA ALA A 28 -10.81 -14.82 15.95
C ALA A 28 -10.00 -13.53 15.78
N PRO A 29 -8.70 -13.62 15.46
CA PRO A 29 -7.82 -12.45 15.34
C PRO A 29 -8.25 -11.46 14.23
N PHE A 30 -8.93 -11.93 13.19
CA PHE A 30 -9.51 -11.11 12.13
C PHE A 30 -10.77 -11.81 11.58
N PRO A 31 -11.95 -11.16 11.66
CA PRO A 31 -13.20 -11.76 11.21
C PRO A 31 -13.35 -11.65 9.68
N PHE A 32 -12.74 -12.59 8.95
CA PHE A 32 -12.78 -12.64 7.49
C PHE A 32 -14.19 -12.68 6.91
N GLU A 33 -15.09 -13.44 7.54
CA GLU A 33 -16.48 -13.56 7.09
C GLU A 33 -17.19 -12.20 7.01
N LEU A 34 -16.89 -11.29 7.96
CA LEU A 34 -17.45 -9.94 7.94
C LEU A 34 -16.85 -9.10 6.79
N ALA A 35 -15.53 -9.20 6.57
CA ALA A 35 -14.87 -8.53 5.45
C ALA A 35 -15.41 -9.04 4.11
N GLU A 36 -15.59 -10.35 3.95
CA GLU A 36 -16.13 -10.98 2.74
C GLU A 36 -17.57 -10.55 2.47
N GLN A 37 -18.45 -10.56 3.48
CA GLN A 37 -19.84 -10.12 3.34
C GLN A 37 -19.93 -8.65 2.91
N LEU A 38 -19.14 -7.79 3.54
CA LEU A 38 -19.13 -6.37 3.19
C LEU A 38 -18.53 -6.13 1.81
N ALA A 39 -17.41 -6.79 1.47
CA ALA A 39 -16.80 -6.70 0.16
C ALA A 39 -17.76 -7.11 -0.95
N GLN A 40 -18.47 -8.23 -0.76
CA GLN A 40 -19.47 -8.72 -1.69
C GLN A 40 -20.63 -7.72 -1.84
N GLY A 41 -21.16 -7.21 -0.74
CA GLY A 41 -22.27 -6.24 -0.75
C GLY A 41 -21.92 -4.94 -1.45
N VAL A 42 -20.72 -4.39 -1.16
CA VAL A 42 -20.22 -3.16 -1.79
C VAL A 42 -19.90 -3.40 -3.28
N ALA A 43 -19.28 -4.53 -3.63
CA ALA A 43 -18.96 -4.87 -5.01
C ALA A 43 -20.21 -5.02 -5.90
N ALA A 44 -21.26 -5.64 -5.37
CA ALA A 44 -22.52 -5.84 -6.08
C ALA A 44 -23.35 -4.56 -6.23
N ASP A 45 -23.13 -3.54 -5.38
CA ASP A 45 -23.89 -2.28 -5.37
C ASP A 45 -25.41 -2.45 -5.34
N GLY A 46 -25.87 -3.49 -4.63
CA GLY A 46 -27.29 -3.84 -4.53
C GLY A 46 -27.93 -4.41 -5.80
N ALA A 47 -27.14 -4.68 -6.85
CA ALA A 47 -27.59 -5.26 -8.10
C ALA A 47 -27.29 -6.76 -8.19
N LEU A 48 -28.11 -7.48 -8.97
CA LEU A 48 -27.77 -8.85 -9.37
C LEU A 48 -26.72 -8.80 -10.47
N GLU A 49 -25.56 -9.36 -10.22
CA GLU A 49 -24.50 -9.45 -11.20
C GLU A 49 -24.75 -10.56 -12.20
N ALA A 50 -24.64 -10.25 -13.49
CA ALA A 50 -24.70 -11.27 -14.53
C ALA A 50 -23.40 -12.12 -14.50
N ASN A 51 -23.54 -13.40 -14.79
CA ASN A 51 -22.37 -14.25 -14.98
C ASN A 51 -21.59 -13.82 -16.21
N PRO A 52 -20.24 -13.91 -16.17
CA PRO A 52 -19.39 -13.62 -17.33
C PRO A 52 -19.79 -14.45 -18.56
N ASP A 53 -19.76 -13.81 -19.74
CA ASP A 53 -20.06 -14.48 -21.01
C ASP A 53 -18.93 -15.49 -21.34
N PRO A 54 -19.27 -16.75 -21.62
CA PRO A 54 -18.28 -17.76 -22.07
C PRO A 54 -17.50 -17.34 -23.34
N VAL A 55 -18.12 -16.56 -24.23
CA VAL A 55 -17.45 -16.03 -25.43
C VAL A 55 -16.38 -15.03 -25.08
N GLU A 56 -16.64 -14.12 -24.12
CA GLU A 56 -15.63 -13.19 -23.60
C GLU A 56 -14.46 -13.94 -22.95
N ARG A 57 -14.75 -15.02 -22.21
CA ARG A 57 -13.71 -15.84 -21.61
C ARG A 57 -12.76 -16.43 -22.64
N ILE A 58 -13.28 -17.07 -23.69
CA ILE A 58 -12.46 -17.66 -24.76
C ILE A 58 -11.59 -16.58 -25.43
N ARG A 59 -12.17 -15.40 -25.64
CA ARG A 59 -11.48 -14.26 -26.25
C ARG A 59 -10.33 -13.76 -25.36
N LEU A 60 -10.58 -13.61 -24.07
CA LEU A 60 -9.56 -13.19 -23.09
C LEU A 60 -8.46 -14.24 -22.91
N GLU A 61 -8.79 -15.55 -22.92
CA GLU A 61 -7.79 -16.62 -22.89
C GLU A 61 -6.84 -16.55 -24.10
N GLY A 62 -7.37 -16.26 -25.30
CA GLY A 62 -6.55 -16.04 -26.50
C GLY A 62 -5.63 -14.82 -26.35
N LEU A 63 -6.16 -13.70 -25.86
CA LEU A 63 -5.38 -12.47 -25.63
C LEU A 63 -4.35 -12.63 -24.52
N LEU A 64 -4.61 -13.44 -23.48
CA LEU A 64 -3.65 -13.73 -22.43
C LEU A 64 -2.40 -14.43 -22.99
N GLY A 65 -2.58 -15.38 -23.93
CA GLY A 65 -1.44 -16.02 -24.62
C GLY A 65 -0.55 -15.00 -25.35
N ILE A 66 -1.19 -14.04 -26.02
CA ILE A 66 -0.49 -12.94 -26.73
C ILE A 66 0.22 -12.03 -25.73
N ALA A 67 -0.46 -11.60 -24.66
CA ALA A 67 0.12 -10.77 -23.60
C ALA A 67 1.33 -11.44 -22.95
N THR A 68 1.21 -12.73 -22.61
CA THR A 68 2.30 -13.50 -21.99
C THR A 68 3.54 -13.58 -22.88
N LEU A 69 3.35 -13.80 -24.18
CA LEU A 69 4.44 -13.82 -25.14
C LEU A 69 5.15 -12.47 -25.21
N HIS A 70 4.40 -11.39 -25.44
CA HIS A 70 5.00 -10.05 -25.57
C HIS A 70 5.67 -9.58 -24.28
N VAL A 71 5.08 -9.83 -23.12
CA VAL A 71 5.71 -9.49 -21.83
C VAL A 71 7.02 -10.28 -21.65
N GLY A 72 7.03 -11.57 -21.98
CA GLY A 72 8.25 -12.38 -21.97
C GLY A 72 9.33 -11.84 -22.90
N ASP A 73 8.97 -11.46 -24.12
CA ASP A 73 9.88 -10.90 -25.12
C ASP A 73 10.49 -9.55 -24.69
N VAL A 74 9.64 -8.65 -24.14
CA VAL A 74 10.09 -7.31 -23.70
C VAL A 74 10.95 -7.38 -22.44
N THR A 75 10.58 -8.24 -21.50
CA THR A 75 11.22 -8.27 -20.16
C THR A 75 12.38 -9.27 -20.06
N GLY A 76 12.41 -10.29 -20.91
CA GLY A 76 13.31 -11.43 -20.76
C GLY A 76 13.04 -12.28 -19.50
N MET A 77 12.01 -11.97 -18.74
CA MET A 77 11.68 -12.65 -17.48
C MET A 77 10.68 -13.79 -17.69
N PRO A 78 10.80 -14.89 -16.91
CA PRO A 78 9.70 -15.83 -16.78
C PRO A 78 8.47 -15.10 -16.18
N THR A 79 7.33 -15.28 -16.83
CA THR A 79 6.06 -14.64 -16.39
C THR A 79 5.45 -15.29 -15.15
N THR A 80 5.92 -16.48 -14.76
CA THR A 80 5.50 -17.23 -13.56
C THR A 80 6.71 -17.80 -12.82
N ALA A 81 6.60 -17.97 -11.51
CA ALA A 81 7.63 -18.64 -10.71
C ALA A 81 7.64 -20.15 -10.93
N SER A 82 6.48 -20.75 -11.25
CA SER A 82 6.32 -22.19 -11.42
C SER A 82 6.80 -22.70 -12.79
N GLY A 83 6.96 -21.82 -13.76
CA GLY A 83 7.19 -22.16 -15.17
C GLY A 83 5.93 -22.71 -15.89
N ARG A 84 4.77 -22.70 -15.22
CA ARG A 84 3.49 -23.07 -15.83
C ARG A 84 2.88 -21.86 -16.56
N ALA A 85 1.98 -22.13 -17.49
CA ALA A 85 1.20 -21.08 -18.14
C ALA A 85 0.28 -20.41 -17.13
N ILE A 86 0.11 -19.10 -17.24
CA ILE A 86 -0.88 -18.34 -16.51
C ILE A 86 -2.28 -18.81 -16.96
N THR A 87 -3.17 -19.03 -16.02
CA THR A 87 -4.58 -19.33 -16.28
C THR A 87 -5.43 -18.08 -16.08
N LEU A 88 -6.53 -17.98 -16.83
CA LEU A 88 -7.46 -16.86 -16.73
C LEU A 88 -8.80 -17.32 -16.19
N THR A 89 -9.34 -16.57 -15.25
CA THR A 89 -10.70 -16.75 -14.76
C THR A 89 -11.47 -15.44 -14.95
N THR A 90 -12.57 -15.50 -15.70
CA THR A 90 -13.53 -14.38 -15.77
C THR A 90 -14.44 -14.43 -14.54
N THR A 91 -14.68 -13.26 -13.94
CA THR A 91 -15.41 -13.17 -12.67
C THR A 91 -16.46 -12.07 -12.71
N THR A 92 -17.43 -12.12 -11.79
CA THR A 92 -18.21 -10.95 -11.37
C THR A 92 -17.36 -10.09 -10.43
N ARG A 93 -17.80 -8.87 -10.16
CA ARG A 93 -17.14 -7.95 -9.18
C ARG A 93 -17.09 -8.59 -7.79
N SER A 94 -18.21 -9.14 -7.34
CA SER A 94 -18.31 -9.81 -6.04
C SER A 94 -17.38 -11.02 -5.95
N ALA A 95 -17.35 -11.89 -6.98
CA ALA A 95 -16.45 -13.03 -7.02
C ALA A 95 -14.98 -12.60 -7.05
N TRP A 96 -14.63 -11.53 -7.76
CA TRP A 96 -13.29 -10.97 -7.77
C TRP A 96 -12.88 -10.49 -6.37
N ALA A 97 -13.77 -9.74 -5.67
CA ALA A 97 -13.53 -9.27 -4.32
C ALA A 97 -13.23 -10.41 -3.34
N LEU A 98 -14.05 -11.45 -3.36
CA LEU A 98 -13.86 -12.63 -2.51
C LEU A 98 -12.55 -13.37 -2.83
N ARG A 99 -12.18 -13.47 -4.11
CA ARG A 99 -10.91 -14.07 -4.52
C ARG A 99 -9.71 -13.24 -4.05
N LEU A 100 -9.77 -11.92 -4.14
CA LEU A 100 -8.70 -11.06 -3.63
C LEU A 100 -8.51 -11.25 -2.13
N LEU A 101 -9.58 -11.24 -1.34
CA LEU A 101 -9.53 -11.47 0.10
C LEU A 101 -8.96 -12.86 0.44
N ALA A 102 -9.41 -13.90 -0.25
CA ALA A 102 -8.93 -15.27 -0.05
C ALA A 102 -7.43 -15.41 -0.42
N ASN A 103 -7.04 -14.87 -1.59
CA ASN A 103 -5.68 -14.98 -2.11
C ASN A 103 -4.66 -14.16 -1.30
N ALA A 104 -5.06 -12.99 -0.82
CA ALA A 104 -4.22 -12.12 0.00
C ALA A 104 -4.48 -12.29 1.51
N ARG A 105 -5.16 -13.37 1.92
CA ARG A 105 -5.51 -13.62 3.32
C ARG A 105 -4.33 -13.48 4.29
N PRO A 106 -3.15 -14.08 4.05
CA PRO A 106 -2.02 -13.92 4.98
C PRO A 106 -1.54 -12.47 5.11
N LEU A 107 -1.64 -11.68 4.03
CA LEU A 107 -1.32 -10.26 4.05
C LEU A 107 -2.35 -9.50 4.91
N PHE A 108 -3.65 -9.70 4.67
CA PHE A 108 -4.70 -9.02 5.44
C PHE A 108 -4.67 -9.38 6.94
N GLU A 109 -4.36 -10.64 7.28
CA GLU A 109 -4.15 -11.05 8.69
C GLU A 109 -2.98 -10.31 9.32
N ARG A 110 -1.88 -10.16 8.59
CA ARG A 110 -0.69 -9.44 9.06
C ARG A 110 -0.94 -7.94 9.19
N LEU A 111 -1.63 -7.32 8.23
CA LEU A 111 -2.03 -5.91 8.30
C LEU A 111 -2.98 -5.66 9.46
N ALA A 112 -3.98 -6.54 9.64
CA ALA A 112 -4.91 -6.43 10.75
C ALA A 112 -4.22 -6.58 12.11
N ALA A 113 -3.18 -7.41 12.20
CA ALA A 113 -2.37 -7.52 13.41
C ALA A 113 -1.62 -6.21 13.70
N GLY A 114 -1.05 -5.57 12.66
CA GLY A 114 -0.37 -4.28 12.78
C GLY A 114 -1.30 -3.12 13.12
N LEU A 115 -2.56 -3.18 12.68
CA LEU A 115 -3.58 -2.18 12.97
C LEU A 115 -4.29 -2.37 14.33
N ARG A 116 -3.96 -3.44 15.06
CA ARG A 116 -4.52 -3.62 16.41
C ARG A 116 -3.91 -2.61 17.36
N PRO A 117 -4.73 -1.90 18.16
CA PRO A 117 -4.21 -1.11 19.26
C PRO A 117 -3.29 -1.99 20.13
N ALA A 118 -2.11 -1.48 20.47
CA ALA A 118 -1.26 -2.14 21.46
C ALA A 118 -2.13 -2.47 22.68
N ALA A 119 -2.04 -3.69 23.17
CA ALA A 119 -2.88 -4.18 24.26
C ALA A 119 -2.85 -3.18 25.42
N ASP A 120 -4.03 -2.63 25.74
CA ASP A 120 -4.28 -1.64 26.76
C ASP A 120 -3.41 -0.36 26.61
N PRO A 121 -3.96 0.74 26.02
CA PRO A 121 -3.24 2.02 25.92
C PRO A 121 -2.82 2.60 27.27
N LEU A 122 -3.29 2.01 28.38
CA LEU A 122 -2.94 2.37 29.76
C LEU A 122 -1.86 1.47 30.36
N VAL A 123 -1.29 0.54 29.60
CA VAL A 123 -0.19 -0.33 30.08
C VAL A 123 1.08 0.01 29.29
N GLY A 124 2.07 0.58 29.95
CA GLY A 124 3.40 0.87 29.39
C GLY A 124 4.15 -0.41 28.97
N PRO A 125 5.25 -0.27 28.22
CA PRO A 125 6.05 -1.39 27.72
C PRO A 125 6.61 -2.31 28.83
N ASP A 126 6.69 -1.82 30.06
CA ASP A 126 7.15 -2.56 31.24
C ASP A 126 6.02 -3.30 31.99
N GLY A 127 4.79 -3.29 31.45
CA GLY A 127 3.64 -3.95 32.04
C GLY A 127 3.03 -3.18 33.23
N GLU A 128 3.51 -1.96 33.52
CA GLU A 128 2.91 -1.07 34.51
C GLU A 128 1.79 -0.23 33.86
N ARG A 129 0.64 -0.17 34.55
CA ARG A 129 -0.46 0.69 34.12
C ARG A 129 -0.09 2.15 34.35
N ILE A 130 -0.18 2.95 33.30
CA ILE A 130 -0.02 4.40 33.34
C ILE A 130 -1.13 4.95 34.28
N GLY A 131 -0.72 5.65 35.35
CA GLY A 131 -1.69 6.22 36.31
C GLY A 131 -1.93 5.40 37.59
N ARG A 132 -1.13 4.34 37.84
CA ARG A 132 -1.29 3.52 39.08
C ARG A 132 -1.04 4.26 40.38
N ASP A 133 -0.39 5.43 40.31
CA ASP A 133 -0.12 6.26 41.50
C ASP A 133 -1.23 7.25 41.85
N LEU A 134 -2.34 7.28 41.08
CA LEU A 134 -3.35 8.37 41.22
C LEU A 134 -4.70 7.98 41.80
N ALA A 135 -5.02 6.70 42.03
CA ALA A 135 -6.28 6.37 42.71
C ALA A 135 -6.26 4.97 43.33
N GLU A 136 -6.78 4.85 44.56
CA GLU A 136 -7.44 3.65 45.04
C GLU A 136 -8.66 3.40 44.13
N THR A 137 -8.46 2.62 43.03
CA THR A 137 -9.54 2.24 42.13
C THR A 137 -10.55 1.39 42.88
N THR A 138 -11.82 1.76 42.81
CA THR A 138 -12.91 0.95 43.35
C THR A 138 -13.10 -0.30 42.47
N ASP A 139 -13.55 -1.42 43.03
CA ASP A 139 -13.85 -2.66 42.32
C ASP A 139 -14.73 -2.42 41.07
N GLU A 140 -15.65 -1.42 41.13
CA GLU A 140 -16.53 -1.02 40.01
C GLU A 140 -15.78 -0.36 38.87
N GLU A 141 -14.71 0.39 39.13
CA GLU A 141 -13.86 1.01 38.08
C GLU A 141 -12.94 -0.03 37.39
N GLU A 142 -12.49 -1.03 38.15
CA GLU A 142 -11.73 -2.17 37.57
C GLU A 142 -12.64 -3.04 36.67
N GLU A 143 -13.87 -3.31 37.08
CA GLU A 143 -14.86 -4.02 36.26
C GLU A 143 -15.24 -3.22 35.00
N ALA A 144 -15.42 -1.91 35.10
CA ALA A 144 -15.69 -1.04 33.96
C ALA A 144 -14.52 -0.99 32.98
N ALA A 145 -13.27 -0.87 33.45
CA ALA A 145 -12.08 -0.88 32.65
C ALA A 145 -11.87 -2.24 31.95
N ALA A 146 -12.09 -3.35 32.65
CA ALA A 146 -12.02 -4.70 32.07
C ALA A 146 -13.11 -4.94 31.02
N PHE A 147 -14.34 -4.44 31.26
CA PHE A 147 -15.43 -4.47 30.28
C PHE A 147 -15.08 -3.64 29.04
N PHE A 148 -14.55 -2.42 29.22
CA PHE A 148 -14.15 -1.55 28.13
C PHE A 148 -12.98 -2.12 27.31
N ALA A 149 -11.98 -2.70 27.97
CA ALA A 149 -10.88 -3.39 27.29
C ALA A 149 -11.37 -4.61 26.50
N LYS A 150 -12.29 -5.39 27.05
CA LYS A 150 -12.91 -6.52 26.35
C LYS A 150 -13.77 -6.06 25.18
N TRP A 151 -14.50 -4.97 25.33
CA TRP A 151 -15.35 -4.38 24.30
C TRP A 151 -14.52 -3.79 23.15
N THR A 152 -13.48 -3.00 23.45
CA THR A 152 -12.54 -2.47 22.46
C THR A 152 -11.76 -3.58 21.75
N GLY A 153 -11.31 -4.60 22.48
CA GLY A 153 -10.62 -5.76 21.92
C GLY A 153 -11.48 -6.58 20.94
N ALA A 154 -12.80 -6.56 21.09
CA ALA A 154 -13.73 -7.24 20.20
C ALA A 154 -14.17 -6.38 19.01
N ILE A 155 -14.33 -5.08 19.19
CA ILE A 155 -14.82 -4.16 18.15
C ILE A 155 -13.71 -3.76 17.17
N ALA A 156 -12.48 -3.52 17.65
CA ALA A 156 -11.40 -3.08 16.80
C ALA A 156 -11.11 -4.05 15.62
N PRO A 157 -11.02 -5.38 15.82
CA PRO A 157 -10.87 -6.31 14.70
C PRO A 157 -12.03 -6.29 13.70
N ALA A 158 -13.27 -6.11 14.21
CA ALA A 158 -14.45 -6.01 13.35
C ALA A 158 -14.44 -4.73 12.52
N MET A 159 -14.02 -3.60 13.09
CA MET A 159 -13.86 -2.34 12.35
C MET A 159 -12.80 -2.45 11.26
N VAL A 160 -11.66 -3.05 11.55
CA VAL A 160 -10.60 -3.31 10.55
C VAL A 160 -11.10 -4.22 9.44
N ALA A 161 -11.85 -5.28 9.78
CA ALA A 161 -12.45 -6.17 8.78
C ALA A 161 -13.48 -5.44 7.89
N MET A 162 -14.30 -4.57 8.48
CA MET A 162 -15.23 -3.75 7.71
C MET A 162 -14.49 -2.77 6.79
N GLN A 163 -13.41 -2.15 7.24
CA GLN A 163 -12.60 -1.26 6.42
C GLN A 163 -12.00 -2.01 5.23
N PHE A 164 -11.39 -3.17 5.45
CA PHE A 164 -10.85 -3.99 4.36
C PHE A 164 -11.93 -4.50 3.42
N GLY A 165 -13.06 -4.95 3.95
CA GLY A 165 -14.19 -5.38 3.14
C GLY A 165 -14.73 -4.25 2.26
N SER A 166 -14.90 -3.06 2.82
CA SER A 166 -15.32 -1.87 2.09
C SER A 166 -14.31 -1.49 1.00
N LEU A 167 -13.02 -1.41 1.36
CA LEU A 167 -11.94 -1.09 0.42
C LEU A 167 -11.91 -2.06 -0.77
N VAL A 168 -11.90 -3.37 -0.49
CA VAL A 168 -11.88 -4.40 -1.53
C VAL A 168 -13.14 -4.38 -2.38
N GLY A 169 -14.32 -4.13 -1.78
CA GLY A 169 -15.57 -3.99 -2.51
C GLY A 169 -15.56 -2.78 -3.45
N HIS A 170 -15.08 -1.63 -3.00
CA HIS A 170 -14.92 -0.44 -3.87
C HIS A 170 -13.89 -0.67 -4.97
N LEU A 171 -12.77 -1.35 -4.65
CA LEU A 171 -11.77 -1.71 -5.65
C LEU A 171 -12.36 -2.63 -6.72
N ALA A 172 -13.16 -3.63 -6.35
CA ALA A 172 -13.80 -4.56 -7.27
C ALA A 172 -14.74 -3.86 -8.28
N ARG A 173 -15.35 -2.72 -7.92
CA ARG A 173 -16.22 -1.96 -8.82
C ARG A 173 -15.47 -1.23 -9.93
N ARG A 174 -14.19 -0.95 -9.75
CA ARG A 174 -13.38 -0.09 -10.62
C ARG A 174 -12.16 -0.77 -11.24
N THR A 175 -11.73 -1.90 -10.69
CA THR A 175 -10.59 -2.62 -11.26
C THR A 175 -10.92 -3.21 -12.63
N LEU A 176 -9.96 -3.15 -13.55
CA LEU A 176 -10.09 -3.74 -14.89
C LEU A 176 -9.45 -5.12 -14.97
N GLY A 177 -8.53 -5.45 -14.06
CA GLY A 177 -7.80 -6.70 -14.03
C GLY A 177 -7.54 -7.22 -12.63
N GLN A 178 -6.66 -8.20 -12.51
CA GLN A 178 -6.25 -8.79 -11.23
C GLN A 178 -5.53 -7.78 -10.34
N TYR A 179 -4.61 -7.01 -10.93
CA TYR A 179 -3.68 -6.15 -10.21
C TYR A 179 -4.11 -4.67 -10.20
N GLY A 180 -5.42 -4.42 -10.01
CA GLY A 180 -5.91 -3.09 -9.65
C GLY A 180 -5.27 -2.56 -8.36
N LEU A 181 -4.84 -3.48 -7.49
CA LEU A 181 -3.93 -3.27 -6.37
C LEU A 181 -2.75 -4.24 -6.54
N PRO A 182 -1.49 -3.76 -6.68
CA PRO A 182 -0.33 -4.60 -6.93
C PRO A 182 0.17 -5.28 -5.65
N ILE A 183 -0.61 -6.22 -5.11
CA ILE A 183 -0.25 -7.03 -3.95
C ILE A 183 -0.05 -8.50 -4.33
N PRO A 184 0.89 -9.21 -3.68
CA PRO A 184 1.09 -10.62 -3.96
C PRO A 184 -0.08 -11.45 -3.45
N GLY A 185 -0.47 -12.45 -4.23
CA GLY A 185 -1.52 -13.41 -3.90
C GLY A 185 -0.97 -14.82 -3.69
N ALA A 186 -1.68 -15.62 -2.89
CA ALA A 186 -1.31 -17.01 -2.60
C ALA A 186 -1.73 -18.01 -3.71
N SER A 187 -2.56 -17.61 -4.67
CA SER A 187 -3.27 -18.52 -5.59
C SER A 187 -2.47 -19.00 -6.80
N GLY A 188 -1.16 -18.82 -6.81
CA GLY A 188 -0.33 -19.30 -7.93
C GLY A 188 -0.52 -18.51 -9.22
N ASP A 189 -0.42 -19.20 -10.38
CA ASP A 189 -0.37 -18.58 -11.71
C ASP A 189 -1.77 -18.38 -12.30
N GLU A 190 -2.63 -17.61 -11.61
CA GLU A 190 -3.99 -17.32 -12.06
C GLU A 190 -4.28 -15.82 -12.03
N ILE A 191 -4.89 -15.32 -13.12
CA ILE A 191 -5.36 -13.94 -13.26
C ILE A 191 -6.89 -13.93 -13.32
N ALA A 192 -7.54 -13.19 -12.43
CA ALA A 192 -8.99 -13.01 -12.37
C ALA A 192 -9.40 -11.65 -12.96
N ILE A 193 -10.34 -11.68 -13.92
CA ILE A 193 -10.78 -10.48 -14.64
C ILE A 193 -12.27 -10.25 -14.42
N PRO A 194 -12.68 -9.09 -13.86
CA PRO A 194 -14.10 -8.71 -13.77
C PRO A 194 -14.57 -8.12 -15.11
N THR A 195 -15.06 -8.98 -16.01
CA THR A 195 -15.36 -8.62 -17.41
C THR A 195 -16.35 -7.48 -17.56
N ALA A 196 -17.33 -7.37 -16.65
CA ALA A 196 -18.30 -6.28 -16.66
C ALA A 196 -17.63 -4.89 -16.57
N ASN A 197 -16.51 -4.77 -15.86
CA ASN A 197 -15.76 -3.50 -15.76
C ASN A 197 -15.04 -3.17 -17.06
N LEU A 198 -14.46 -4.18 -17.73
CA LEU A 198 -13.81 -4.00 -19.02
C LEU A 198 -14.81 -3.52 -20.08
N SER A 199 -15.98 -4.17 -20.14
CA SER A 199 -17.03 -3.81 -21.10
C SER A 199 -17.53 -2.39 -20.86
N ALA A 200 -17.83 -2.02 -19.61
CA ALA A 200 -18.24 -0.68 -19.24
C ALA A 200 -17.17 0.38 -19.60
N PHE A 201 -15.91 0.11 -19.25
CA PHE A 201 -14.82 1.03 -19.54
C PHE A 201 -14.59 1.22 -21.06
N ALA A 202 -14.68 0.12 -21.83
CA ALA A 202 -14.55 0.19 -23.29
C ALA A 202 -15.66 1.06 -23.91
N GLU A 203 -16.90 0.92 -23.43
CA GLU A 203 -18.04 1.74 -23.87
C GLU A 203 -17.88 3.22 -23.48
N ASP A 204 -17.60 3.49 -22.21
CA ASP A 204 -17.48 4.85 -21.67
C ASP A 204 -16.40 5.67 -22.37
N TRP A 205 -15.29 5.03 -22.73
CA TRP A 205 -14.16 5.67 -23.39
C TRP A 205 -14.11 5.45 -24.91
N SER A 206 -15.09 4.75 -25.47
CA SER A 206 -15.14 4.40 -26.91
C SER A 206 -13.85 3.72 -27.41
N ILE A 207 -13.35 2.77 -26.63
CA ILE A 207 -12.12 2.02 -26.93
C ILE A 207 -12.50 0.65 -27.50
N PRO A 208 -11.82 0.15 -28.54
CA PRO A 208 -11.98 -1.23 -29.00
C PRO A 208 -11.74 -2.22 -27.87
N PHE A 209 -12.70 -3.11 -27.61
CA PHE A 209 -12.68 -4.04 -26.46
C PHE A 209 -11.42 -4.90 -26.43
N ASP A 210 -10.98 -5.45 -27.58
CA ASP A 210 -9.77 -6.30 -27.63
C ASP A 210 -8.49 -5.53 -27.33
N ASP A 211 -8.37 -4.31 -27.80
CA ASP A 211 -7.22 -3.45 -27.54
C ASP A 211 -7.14 -3.15 -26.02
N LEU A 212 -8.29 -2.81 -25.40
CA LEU A 212 -8.36 -2.60 -23.96
C LEU A 212 -7.98 -3.87 -23.19
N CYS A 213 -8.58 -5.01 -23.55
CA CYS A 213 -8.30 -6.29 -22.89
C CYS A 213 -6.82 -6.67 -22.99
N LEU A 214 -6.22 -6.56 -24.19
CA LEU A 214 -4.80 -6.85 -24.36
C LEU A 214 -3.93 -5.91 -23.51
N SER A 215 -4.26 -4.61 -23.48
CA SER A 215 -3.55 -3.63 -22.68
C SER A 215 -3.62 -3.91 -21.18
N VAL A 216 -4.77 -4.34 -20.66
CA VAL A 216 -4.95 -4.71 -19.26
C VAL A 216 -4.21 -6.01 -18.95
N LEU A 217 -4.32 -7.02 -19.80
CA LEU A 217 -3.64 -8.31 -19.62
C LEU A 217 -2.11 -8.16 -19.65
N VAL A 218 -1.56 -7.29 -20.49
CA VAL A 218 -0.12 -6.97 -20.49
C VAL A 218 0.33 -6.42 -19.15
N ARG A 219 -0.43 -5.48 -18.57
CA ARG A 219 -0.14 -4.93 -17.24
C ARG A 219 -0.25 -5.97 -16.14
N ASP A 220 -1.29 -6.79 -16.20
CA ASP A 220 -1.50 -7.86 -15.21
C ASP A 220 -0.41 -8.92 -15.29
N VAL A 221 -0.02 -9.37 -16.48
CA VAL A 221 1.07 -10.33 -16.67
C VAL A 221 2.42 -9.76 -16.23
N ALA A 222 2.71 -8.49 -16.54
CA ALA A 222 3.94 -7.83 -16.09
C ALA A 222 4.00 -7.72 -14.56
N THR A 223 2.89 -7.31 -13.93
CA THR A 223 2.78 -7.24 -12.47
C THR A 223 2.91 -8.64 -11.83
N HIS A 224 2.26 -9.64 -12.44
CA HIS A 224 2.36 -11.03 -12.01
C HIS A 224 3.81 -11.55 -12.07
N ALA A 225 4.51 -11.29 -13.17
CA ALA A 225 5.92 -11.67 -13.33
C ALA A 225 6.81 -11.06 -12.25
N ILE A 226 6.61 -9.79 -11.88
CA ILE A 226 7.34 -9.10 -10.82
C ILE A 226 7.01 -9.69 -9.45
N LEU A 227 5.72 -9.79 -9.09
CA LEU A 227 5.26 -10.27 -7.80
C LEU A 227 5.46 -11.79 -7.60
N SER A 228 5.71 -12.54 -8.68
CA SER A 228 6.14 -13.94 -8.62
C SER A 228 7.58 -14.10 -8.14
N ARG A 229 8.36 -13.01 -8.01
CA ARG A 229 9.71 -13.05 -7.42
C ARG A 229 9.59 -13.07 -5.90
N PRO A 230 10.06 -14.15 -5.21
CA PRO A 230 9.84 -14.29 -3.78
C PRO A 230 10.37 -13.13 -2.95
N HIS A 231 11.54 -12.58 -3.30
CA HIS A 231 12.15 -11.45 -2.61
C HIS A 231 11.35 -10.14 -2.80
N VAL A 232 10.77 -9.91 -3.97
CA VAL A 232 9.93 -8.72 -4.22
C VAL A 232 8.63 -8.83 -3.44
N ALA A 233 7.95 -9.99 -3.51
CA ALA A 233 6.72 -10.24 -2.78
C ALA A 233 6.92 -10.13 -1.26
N ALA A 234 8.00 -10.75 -0.72
CA ALA A 234 8.33 -10.67 0.70
C ALA A 234 8.60 -9.23 1.13
N ARG A 235 9.43 -8.48 0.37
CA ARG A 235 9.74 -7.08 0.69
C ARG A 235 8.49 -6.20 0.70
N LEU A 236 7.61 -6.37 -0.29
CA LEU A 236 6.36 -5.61 -0.35
C LEU A 236 5.43 -5.92 0.84
N VAL A 237 5.27 -7.20 1.19
CA VAL A 237 4.47 -7.62 2.35
C VAL A 237 5.06 -7.07 3.66
N ASP A 238 6.38 -7.10 3.81
CA ASP A 238 7.06 -6.58 4.99
C ASP A 238 6.91 -5.07 5.13
N LEU A 239 7.05 -4.31 4.05
CA LEU A 239 6.85 -2.87 4.05
C LEU A 239 5.40 -2.48 4.33
N LEU A 240 4.42 -3.20 3.75
CA LEU A 240 3.01 -2.98 4.03
C LEU A 240 2.67 -3.26 5.49
N ALA A 241 3.22 -4.33 6.08
CA ALA A 241 3.00 -4.64 7.49
C ALA A 241 3.59 -3.57 8.42
N GLN A 242 4.85 -3.17 8.19
CA GLN A 242 5.50 -2.10 8.93
C GLN A 242 4.76 -0.75 8.77
N HIS A 243 4.25 -0.47 7.57
CA HIS A 243 3.43 0.71 7.33
C HIS A 243 2.13 0.67 8.14
N ALA A 244 1.43 -0.48 8.16
CA ALA A 244 0.23 -0.66 8.97
C ALA A 244 0.50 -0.52 10.49
N GLU A 245 1.60 -1.08 10.98
CA GLU A 245 2.05 -0.92 12.36
C GLU A 245 2.32 0.55 12.70
N GLY A 246 2.94 1.29 11.80
CA GLY A 246 3.25 2.71 11.96
C GLY A 246 2.03 3.64 11.91
N LEU A 247 0.87 3.16 11.48
CA LEU A 247 -0.41 3.90 11.57
C LEU A 247 -0.99 3.91 12.99
N GLN A 248 -0.43 3.15 13.92
CA GLN A 248 -0.81 3.21 15.32
C GLN A 248 -0.04 4.34 16.03
N PRO A 249 -0.72 5.17 16.84
CA PRO A 249 -0.04 6.13 17.70
C PRO A 249 0.97 5.41 18.61
N SER A 250 2.21 5.87 18.65
CA SER A 250 3.17 5.25 19.54
C SER A 250 2.80 5.58 21.00
N PRO A 251 2.88 4.60 21.95
CA PRO A 251 2.61 4.86 23.35
C PRO A 251 3.44 6.02 23.90
N LYS A 252 4.70 6.10 23.51
CA LYS A 252 5.60 7.18 23.91
C LYS A 252 5.16 8.56 23.38
N ALA A 253 4.73 8.66 22.13
CA ALA A 253 4.22 9.91 21.58
C ALA A 253 2.92 10.32 22.26
N LEU A 254 2.09 9.35 22.66
CA LEU A 254 0.87 9.58 23.43
C LEU A 254 1.19 10.09 24.83
N GLU A 255 2.18 9.49 25.53
CA GLU A 255 2.65 9.94 26.85
C GLU A 255 3.24 11.35 26.80
N GLU A 256 4.08 11.67 25.82
CA GLU A 256 4.65 13.00 25.61
C GLU A 256 3.54 14.05 25.41
N ARG A 257 2.54 13.72 24.60
CA ARG A 257 1.40 14.60 24.33
C ARG A 257 0.50 14.81 25.56
N LEU A 258 0.23 13.72 26.30
CA LEU A 258 -0.52 13.79 27.56
C LEU A 258 0.27 14.54 28.64
N GLY A 259 1.60 14.42 28.66
CA GLY A 259 2.48 15.18 29.56
C GLY A 259 2.57 16.68 29.23
N GLU A 260 2.47 17.05 27.94
CA GLU A 260 2.42 18.45 27.49
C GLU A 260 1.07 19.13 27.83
N ALA A 261 0.01 18.35 27.97
CA ALA A 261 -1.31 18.82 28.34
C ALA A 261 -1.41 19.01 29.87
N GLU A 262 -0.49 19.79 30.47
CA GLU A 262 -0.50 20.12 31.90
C GLU A 262 -1.89 20.63 32.36
N GLY A 263 -2.60 19.85 33.15
CA GLY A 263 -3.90 20.20 33.72
C GLY A 263 -5.12 19.52 33.08
N LEU A 264 -4.96 18.58 32.15
CA LEU A 264 -6.06 17.72 31.74
C LEU A 264 -6.33 16.69 32.84
N ASP A 265 -7.55 16.71 33.36
CA ASP A 265 -8.05 15.65 34.21
C ASP A 265 -8.23 14.38 33.35
N LEU A 266 -7.32 13.42 33.47
CA LEU A 266 -7.36 12.15 32.73
C LEU A 266 -8.61 11.30 33.10
N SER A 267 -9.33 11.69 34.14
CA SER A 267 -10.63 11.11 34.47
C SER A 267 -11.77 11.67 33.61
N ASP A 268 -11.56 12.79 32.90
CA ASP A 268 -12.53 13.36 31.95
C ASP A 268 -12.38 12.74 30.56
N VAL A 269 -13.16 11.69 30.32
CA VAL A 269 -13.25 11.00 29.02
C VAL A 269 -13.55 11.98 27.88
N SER A 270 -14.27 13.09 28.15
CA SER A 270 -14.59 14.10 27.15
C SER A 270 -13.36 14.91 26.74
N ALA A 271 -12.45 15.21 27.68
CA ALA A 271 -11.19 15.89 27.40
C ALA A 271 -10.24 14.99 26.62
N LEU A 272 -10.17 13.71 26.98
CA LEU A 272 -9.39 12.70 26.27
C LEU A 272 -9.91 12.50 24.83
N MET A 273 -11.22 12.40 24.65
CA MET A 273 -11.85 12.31 23.32
C MET A 273 -11.68 13.61 22.52
N GLY A 274 -11.52 14.76 23.15
CA GLY A 274 -11.21 16.02 22.49
C GLY A 274 -9.79 16.04 21.89
N VAL A 275 -8.81 15.49 22.61
CA VAL A 275 -7.42 15.37 22.14
C VAL A 275 -7.28 14.29 21.07
N LEU A 276 -7.93 13.14 21.25
CA LEU A 276 -7.91 12.02 20.29
C LEU A 276 -8.85 12.23 19.10
N GLY A 277 -9.80 13.15 19.18
CA GLY A 277 -10.74 13.48 18.11
C GLY A 277 -10.24 14.54 17.12
N ASP A 278 -9.08 15.15 17.37
CA ASP A 278 -8.46 16.09 16.44
C ASP A 278 -7.62 15.34 15.40
N PRO A 279 -8.05 15.31 14.12
CA PRO A 279 -7.30 14.61 13.06
C PRO A 279 -5.85 15.10 12.90
N SER A 280 -5.57 16.37 13.19
CA SER A 280 -4.22 16.94 13.11
C SER A 280 -3.33 16.40 14.25
N ALA A 281 -3.88 16.25 15.45
CA ALA A 281 -3.17 15.69 16.58
C ALA A 281 -2.83 14.21 16.38
N ILE A 282 -3.73 13.43 15.76
CA ILE A 282 -3.45 12.02 15.40
C ILE A 282 -2.38 11.95 14.34
N GLY A 283 -2.40 12.84 13.34
CA GLY A 283 -1.37 12.92 12.30
C GLY A 283 0.03 13.09 12.88
N ASP A 284 0.19 13.99 13.82
CA ASP A 284 1.48 14.25 14.50
C ASP A 284 1.96 13.04 15.33
N LEU A 285 1.05 12.26 15.92
CA LEU A 285 1.37 11.07 16.71
C LEU A 285 1.85 9.89 15.85
N ILE A 286 1.46 9.85 14.58
CA ILE A 286 1.81 8.82 13.60
C ILE A 286 3.10 9.20 12.84
N ASP A 287 3.40 10.49 12.62
CA ASP A 287 4.50 10.98 11.79
C ASP A 287 5.88 10.83 12.45
N THR A 288 6.25 9.61 12.81
CA THR A 288 7.56 9.28 13.35
C THR A 288 8.63 9.19 12.25
N PRO A 289 9.94 9.40 12.55
CA PRO A 289 11.02 9.19 11.58
C PRO A 289 11.00 7.78 10.98
N GLU A 290 10.69 6.77 11.79
CA GLU A 290 10.57 5.38 11.34
C GLU A 290 9.42 5.18 10.36
N PHE A 291 8.24 5.72 10.67
CA PHE A 291 7.09 5.67 9.78
C PHE A 291 7.38 6.36 8.44
N ARG A 292 8.00 7.55 8.47
CA ARG A 292 8.41 8.26 7.24
C ARG A 292 9.39 7.44 6.40
N ARG A 293 10.35 6.74 7.04
CA ARG A 293 11.29 5.86 6.34
C ARG A 293 10.57 4.71 5.65
N VAL A 294 9.73 3.98 6.38
CA VAL A 294 8.96 2.84 5.83
C VAL A 294 8.04 3.30 4.70
N ARG A 295 7.35 4.40 4.89
CA ARG A 295 6.49 5.00 3.86
C ARG A 295 7.27 5.36 2.60
N ALA A 296 8.45 5.96 2.74
CA ALA A 296 9.31 6.32 1.60
C ALA A 296 9.79 5.07 0.84
N GLU A 297 10.16 3.99 1.55
CA GLU A 297 10.57 2.72 0.95
C GLU A 297 9.40 2.01 0.24
N LEU A 298 8.22 2.01 0.85
CA LEU A 298 6.99 1.47 0.24
C LEU A 298 6.62 2.24 -1.04
N SER A 299 6.64 3.57 -0.97
CA SER A 299 6.39 4.46 -2.10
C SER A 299 7.41 4.25 -3.23
N ALA A 300 8.68 4.05 -2.91
CA ALA A 300 9.73 3.79 -3.89
C ALA A 300 9.53 2.43 -4.59
N LEU A 301 9.23 1.38 -3.83
CA LEU A 301 8.97 0.05 -4.40
C LEU A 301 7.70 0.07 -5.27
N GLY A 302 6.61 0.68 -4.78
CA GLY A 302 5.36 0.83 -5.54
C GLY A 302 5.56 1.62 -6.83
N ALA A 303 6.29 2.73 -6.78
CA ALA A 303 6.65 3.53 -7.95
C ALA A 303 7.47 2.71 -8.96
N THR A 304 8.46 1.95 -8.49
CA THR A 304 9.30 1.10 -9.35
C THR A 304 8.48 0.03 -10.06
N ILE A 305 7.60 -0.67 -9.33
CA ILE A 305 6.69 -1.67 -9.92
C ILE A 305 5.79 -1.02 -10.96
N SER A 306 5.10 0.05 -10.60
CA SER A 306 4.14 0.72 -11.49
C SER A 306 4.82 1.30 -12.73
N GLY A 307 5.96 1.98 -12.57
CA GLY A 307 6.71 2.54 -13.68
C GLY A 307 7.24 1.49 -14.65
N TYR A 308 7.70 0.35 -14.12
CA TYR A 308 8.14 -0.78 -14.96
C TYR A 308 6.96 -1.40 -15.73
N VAL A 309 5.81 -1.57 -15.08
CA VAL A 309 4.59 -2.10 -15.73
C VAL A 309 4.10 -1.17 -16.83
N GLU A 310 4.09 0.15 -16.61
CA GLU A 310 3.72 1.11 -17.65
C GLU A 310 4.72 1.11 -18.82
N TRP A 311 6.04 0.98 -18.56
CA TRP A 311 7.04 0.83 -19.61
C TRP A 311 6.79 -0.43 -20.46
N VAL A 312 6.56 -1.60 -19.82
CA VAL A 312 6.24 -2.85 -20.56
C VAL A 312 4.99 -2.67 -21.40
N ALA A 313 3.95 -2.01 -20.84
CA ALA A 313 2.70 -1.75 -21.56
C ALA A 313 2.89 -0.80 -22.75
N ASP A 314 3.79 0.18 -22.63
CA ASP A 314 4.13 1.08 -23.73
C ASP A 314 4.91 0.35 -24.83
N GLU A 315 5.93 -0.46 -24.48
CA GLU A 315 6.71 -1.23 -25.47
C GLU A 315 5.83 -2.21 -26.24
N VAL A 316 4.98 -2.97 -25.55
CA VAL A 316 4.02 -3.87 -26.21
C VAL A 316 3.01 -3.07 -27.04
N GLY A 317 2.52 -1.94 -26.49
CA GLY A 317 1.55 -1.08 -27.13
C GLY A 317 2.01 -0.54 -28.49
N LEU A 318 3.30 -0.20 -28.63
CA LEU A 318 3.88 0.31 -29.86
C LEU A 318 3.75 -0.67 -31.04
N HIS A 319 3.69 -1.97 -30.76
CA HIS A 319 3.75 -3.02 -31.78
C HIS A 319 2.45 -3.84 -31.91
N ALA A 320 1.67 -3.94 -30.82
CA ALA A 320 0.55 -4.87 -30.74
C ALA A 320 -0.83 -4.22 -30.53
N ILE A 321 -0.90 -2.94 -30.14
CA ILE A 321 -2.17 -2.29 -29.78
C ILE A 321 -2.35 -1.00 -30.57
N GLY A 322 -3.31 -1.01 -31.51
CA GLY A 322 -3.54 0.14 -32.40
C GLY A 322 -3.98 1.43 -31.66
N THR A 323 -4.65 1.28 -30.54
CA THR A 323 -5.20 2.40 -29.73
C THR A 323 -4.45 2.61 -28.41
N ALA A 324 -3.20 2.14 -28.27
CA ALA A 324 -2.42 2.17 -27.02
C ALA A 324 -2.37 3.56 -26.37
N GLY A 325 -2.13 4.61 -27.15
CA GLY A 325 -2.09 5.98 -26.66
C GLY A 325 -3.45 6.46 -26.10
N THR A 326 -4.55 6.09 -26.74
CA THR A 326 -5.91 6.41 -26.27
C THR A 326 -6.22 5.69 -24.97
N ILE A 327 -5.84 4.40 -24.86
CA ILE A 327 -6.03 3.59 -23.65
C ILE A 327 -5.22 4.17 -22.49
N ARG A 328 -3.95 4.52 -22.72
CA ARG A 328 -3.10 5.14 -21.70
C ARG A 328 -3.72 6.43 -21.14
N GLU A 329 -4.21 7.30 -22.02
CA GLU A 329 -4.85 8.54 -21.61
C GLU A 329 -6.16 8.29 -20.85
N ALA A 330 -6.98 7.35 -21.31
CA ALA A 330 -8.23 6.98 -20.64
C ALA A 330 -7.96 6.43 -19.22
N LEU A 331 -6.99 5.52 -19.08
CA LEU A 331 -6.59 4.98 -17.77
C LEU A 331 -6.05 6.08 -16.84
N ARG A 332 -5.23 7.01 -17.36
CA ARG A 332 -4.72 8.13 -16.58
C ARG A 332 -5.84 9.06 -16.09
N ARG A 333 -6.76 9.43 -16.96
CA ARG A 333 -7.93 10.28 -16.60
C ARG A 333 -8.84 9.60 -15.60
N SER A 334 -9.12 8.31 -15.79
CA SER A 334 -9.91 7.53 -14.85
C SER A 334 -9.28 7.49 -13.45
N ARG A 335 -7.96 7.26 -13.37
CA ARG A 335 -7.23 7.31 -12.09
C ARG A 335 -7.26 8.69 -11.44
N THR A 336 -7.18 9.78 -12.24
CA THR A 336 -7.28 11.14 -11.72
C THR A 336 -8.66 11.41 -11.13
N ALA A 337 -9.72 11.04 -11.83
CA ALA A 337 -11.09 11.21 -11.35
C ALA A 337 -11.34 10.44 -10.04
N LEU A 338 -10.84 9.20 -9.95
CA LEU A 338 -10.93 8.38 -8.74
C LEU A 338 -10.18 9.00 -7.55
N ALA A 339 -8.99 9.57 -7.77
CA ALA A 339 -8.22 10.24 -6.73
C ALA A 339 -8.91 11.53 -6.21
N GLU A 340 -9.68 12.21 -7.06
CA GLU A 340 -10.48 13.37 -6.67
C GLU A 340 -11.72 12.98 -5.85
N GLU A 341 -12.34 11.84 -6.15
CA GLU A 341 -13.48 11.31 -5.41
C GLU A 341 -13.08 10.77 -4.03
N ASP A 342 -11.93 10.11 -3.95
CA ASP A 342 -11.42 9.44 -2.75
C ASP A 342 -10.55 10.38 -1.90
N ARG A 343 -11.12 11.52 -1.49
CA ARG A 343 -10.42 12.54 -0.66
C ARG A 343 -10.03 12.06 0.73
N GLY A 344 -10.58 10.93 1.17
CA GLY A 344 -10.24 10.27 2.44
C GLY A 344 -8.98 9.42 2.39
N GLY A 345 -8.43 9.24 1.20
CA GLY A 345 -7.19 8.55 0.90
C GLY A 345 -7.15 7.10 1.41
N ASP A 346 -6.85 6.18 0.54
CA ASP A 346 -6.45 4.85 0.96
C ASP A 346 -5.12 4.95 1.72
N VAL A 347 -5.21 5.17 3.04
CA VAL A 347 -4.05 5.38 3.91
C VAL A 347 -3.09 4.19 3.88
N LEU A 348 -3.63 2.99 3.62
CA LEU A 348 -2.84 1.76 3.68
C LEU A 348 -2.15 1.45 2.35
N PHE A 349 -2.84 1.60 1.22
CA PHE A 349 -2.33 1.21 -0.09
C PHE A 349 -2.09 2.40 -1.04
N GLY A 350 -2.39 3.62 -0.60
CA GLY A 350 -2.27 4.82 -1.43
C GLY A 350 -0.88 5.04 -2.01
N GLU A 351 0.17 4.63 -1.28
CA GLU A 351 1.55 4.69 -1.78
C GLU A 351 1.81 3.78 -2.99
N LEU A 352 1.01 2.71 -3.16
CA LEU A 352 1.13 1.78 -4.29
C LEU A 352 0.35 2.22 -5.53
N THR A 353 -0.69 3.04 -5.35
CA THR A 353 -1.68 3.36 -6.40
C THR A 353 -1.68 4.81 -6.85
N SER A 354 -0.87 5.67 -6.20
CA SER A 354 -0.85 7.10 -6.46
C SER A 354 -0.33 7.43 -7.87
N LEU A 355 -0.97 8.40 -8.54
CA LEU A 355 -0.49 8.91 -9.83
C LEU A 355 0.93 9.49 -9.74
N ALA A 356 1.23 10.19 -8.65
CA ALA A 356 2.57 10.73 -8.41
C ALA A 356 3.62 9.61 -8.32
N GLY A 357 3.26 8.48 -7.70
CA GLY A 357 4.09 7.27 -7.66
C GLY A 357 4.33 6.68 -9.04
N ILE A 358 3.29 6.56 -9.86
CA ILE A 358 3.40 6.08 -11.24
C ILE A 358 4.33 6.99 -12.05
N ASP A 359 4.10 8.32 -12.03
CA ASP A 359 4.93 9.29 -12.74
C ASP A 359 6.39 9.28 -12.26
N ARG A 360 6.62 9.03 -10.97
CA ARG A 360 7.95 8.89 -10.37
C ARG A 360 8.66 7.64 -10.90
N GLY A 361 7.94 6.51 -10.94
CA GLY A 361 8.44 5.24 -11.46
C GLY A 361 8.74 5.29 -12.96
N GLU A 362 7.87 5.90 -13.77
CA GLU A 362 8.12 6.10 -15.20
C GLU A 362 9.39 6.93 -15.45
N ARG A 363 9.64 7.97 -14.64
CA ARG A 363 10.88 8.77 -14.72
C ARG A 363 12.11 7.95 -14.36
N PHE A 364 12.02 7.11 -13.31
CA PHE A 364 13.08 6.20 -12.91
C PHE A 364 13.43 5.24 -14.04
N VAL A 365 12.45 4.51 -14.56
CA VAL A 365 12.66 3.51 -15.63
C VAL A 365 13.23 4.15 -16.89
N ARG A 366 12.68 5.29 -17.30
CA ARG A 366 13.21 6.07 -18.44
C ARG A 366 14.67 6.47 -18.21
N GLY A 367 14.97 6.98 -17.01
CA GLY A 367 16.32 7.40 -16.67
C GLY A 367 17.33 6.25 -16.63
N VAL A 368 16.90 5.03 -16.27
CA VAL A 368 17.72 3.81 -16.37
C VAL A 368 17.96 3.45 -17.82
N ILE A 369 16.92 3.40 -18.66
CA ILE A 369 17.02 3.04 -20.07
C ILE A 369 17.91 4.02 -20.84
N GLU A 370 17.74 5.32 -20.63
CA GLU A 370 18.54 6.36 -21.30
C GLU A 370 20.04 6.26 -21.00
N ARG A 371 20.43 5.72 -19.84
CA ARG A 371 21.83 5.66 -19.37
C ARG A 371 22.46 4.28 -19.53
N GLY A 372 21.72 3.22 -19.19
CA GLY A 372 22.22 1.84 -19.10
C GLY A 372 21.57 0.88 -20.11
N GLY A 373 20.44 1.28 -20.71
CA GLY A 373 19.70 0.43 -21.63
C GLY A 373 18.77 -0.57 -20.95
N ALA A 374 18.09 -1.38 -21.78
CA ALA A 374 17.13 -2.39 -21.30
C ALA A 374 17.80 -3.54 -20.53
N ASP A 375 19.06 -3.86 -20.84
CA ASP A 375 19.82 -4.93 -20.17
C ASP A 375 20.07 -4.61 -18.69
N ASP A 376 20.37 -3.34 -18.36
CA ASP A 376 20.51 -2.93 -16.98
C ASP A 376 19.14 -2.93 -16.27
N LEU A 377 18.09 -2.46 -16.95
CA LEU A 377 16.74 -2.51 -16.39
C LEU A 377 16.30 -3.95 -16.08
N ALA A 378 16.68 -4.94 -16.88
CA ALA A 378 16.38 -6.34 -16.64
C ALA A 378 16.99 -6.88 -15.34
N ARG A 379 18.03 -6.24 -14.78
CA ARG A 379 18.65 -6.62 -13.52
C ARG A 379 17.81 -6.25 -12.29
N LEU A 380 16.85 -5.36 -12.46
CA LEU A 380 16.04 -4.79 -11.37
C LEU A 380 15.39 -5.87 -10.48
N TRP A 381 14.88 -6.93 -11.11
CA TRP A 381 14.11 -7.98 -10.45
C TRP A 381 14.89 -9.29 -10.18
N THR A 382 16.20 -9.29 -10.41
CA THR A 382 16.98 -10.54 -10.34
C THR A 382 17.29 -10.97 -8.92
N VAL A 383 17.63 -10.02 -8.06
CA VAL A 383 17.95 -10.24 -6.63
C VAL A 383 17.45 -9.08 -5.77
N GLU A 384 17.22 -9.34 -4.49
CA GLU A 384 16.75 -8.33 -3.55
C GLU A 384 17.65 -7.08 -3.50
N GLY A 385 18.96 -7.28 -3.50
CA GLY A 385 19.93 -6.19 -3.48
C GLY A 385 19.88 -5.23 -4.67
N ASN A 386 19.15 -5.57 -5.73
CA ASN A 386 18.95 -4.70 -6.88
C ASN A 386 17.70 -3.81 -6.76
N LEU A 387 16.84 -4.03 -5.76
CA LEU A 387 15.70 -3.13 -5.54
C LEU A 387 16.21 -1.73 -5.20
N PRO A 388 15.67 -0.67 -5.84
CA PRO A 388 16.15 0.67 -5.63
C PRO A 388 15.70 1.25 -4.30
N THR A 389 16.56 2.03 -3.68
CA THR A 389 16.22 2.87 -2.52
C THR A 389 15.39 4.09 -2.96
N PRO A 390 14.72 4.79 -2.03
CA PRO A 390 13.97 6.01 -2.36
C PRO A 390 14.81 7.07 -3.10
N ALA A 391 16.07 7.28 -2.69
CA ALA A 391 16.98 8.23 -3.33
C ALA A 391 17.38 7.81 -4.75
N GLU A 392 17.53 6.50 -4.99
CA GLU A 392 17.87 5.96 -6.30
C GLU A 392 16.71 6.02 -7.29
N VAL A 393 15.46 5.88 -6.82
CA VAL A 393 14.28 6.10 -7.67
C VAL A 393 14.23 7.55 -8.18
N ASP A 394 14.65 8.51 -7.35
CA ASP A 394 14.71 9.92 -7.75
C ASP A 394 15.96 10.25 -8.58
N ALA A 395 17.03 9.46 -8.45
CA ALA A 395 18.29 9.63 -9.15
C ALA A 395 18.79 8.30 -9.77
N PRO A 396 18.24 7.88 -10.92
CA PRO A 396 18.51 6.56 -11.54
C PRO A 396 20.00 6.24 -11.76
N GLY A 397 20.84 7.28 -11.93
CA GLY A 397 22.29 7.12 -12.03
C GLY A 397 22.92 6.50 -10.79
N LEU A 398 22.41 6.81 -9.58
CA LEU A 398 22.94 6.21 -8.35
C LEU A 398 22.65 4.70 -8.29
N TRP A 399 21.46 4.30 -8.73
CA TRP A 399 21.11 2.87 -8.83
C TRP A 399 22.02 2.14 -9.81
N LEU A 400 22.25 2.70 -11.01
CA LEU A 400 23.14 2.13 -12.01
C LEU A 400 24.58 1.99 -11.50
N GLU A 401 25.12 3.03 -10.87
CA GLU A 401 26.44 2.97 -10.25
C GLU A 401 26.51 1.83 -9.22
N ARG A 402 25.52 1.71 -8.33
CA ARG A 402 25.50 0.67 -7.30
C ARG A 402 25.45 -0.75 -7.89
N ILE A 403 24.61 -1.00 -8.88
CA ILE A 403 24.49 -2.35 -9.47
C ILE A 403 25.68 -2.76 -10.34
N HIS A 404 26.50 -1.79 -10.75
CA HIS A 404 27.74 -2.03 -11.51
C HIS A 404 28.98 -2.11 -10.63
N LEU A 405 28.90 -1.72 -9.35
CA LEU A 405 30.01 -1.91 -8.44
C LEU A 405 30.32 -3.40 -8.30
N PRO A 406 31.60 -3.80 -8.44
CA PRO A 406 31.98 -5.17 -8.20
C PRO A 406 31.66 -5.53 -6.75
N VAL A 407 30.97 -6.67 -6.54
CA VAL A 407 30.82 -7.23 -5.20
C VAL A 407 32.24 -7.52 -4.71
N LEU A 408 32.72 -6.75 -3.75
CA LEU A 408 33.97 -7.04 -3.09
C LEU A 408 33.69 -8.27 -2.19
N ASP A 409 34.08 -9.45 -2.66
CA ASP A 409 34.10 -10.67 -1.88
C ASP A 409 35.12 -10.50 -0.75
N GLY A 410 34.71 -9.80 0.31
CA GLY A 410 35.45 -9.76 1.58
C GLY A 410 35.16 -11.05 2.35
N PRO A 411 36.16 -11.69 2.97
CA PRO A 411 35.91 -12.81 3.83
C PRO A 411 35.14 -12.36 5.07
N GLY A 412 33.78 -12.49 5.04
CA GLY A 412 32.94 -12.15 6.18
C GLY A 412 31.66 -11.36 5.91
N ALA A 413 31.25 -11.15 4.66
CA ALA A 413 29.96 -10.51 4.37
C ALA A 413 28.78 -11.48 4.61
N GLY A 414 28.61 -11.91 5.87
CA GLY A 414 27.32 -12.35 6.35
C GLY A 414 26.44 -11.10 6.46
N SER A 415 25.30 -11.17 5.81
CA SER A 415 24.21 -10.20 5.77
C SER A 415 24.10 -9.32 7.02
N ALA A 416 24.82 -8.19 7.05
CA ALA A 416 24.47 -7.09 7.92
C ALA A 416 23.54 -6.16 7.12
N PRO A 417 22.37 -5.82 7.63
CA PRO A 417 21.58 -4.77 7.02
C PRO A 417 22.41 -3.50 6.99
N PHE A 418 22.43 -2.82 5.86
CA PHE A 418 22.99 -1.47 5.76
C PHE A 418 22.23 -0.57 6.72
N THR A 419 22.70 -0.44 7.95
CA THR A 419 22.27 0.59 8.86
C THR A 419 22.89 1.89 8.38
N HIS A 420 22.06 2.82 7.95
CA HIS A 420 22.38 4.23 7.76
C HIS A 420 22.68 4.89 9.12
N ALA A 421 23.78 4.51 9.75
CA ALA A 421 24.27 5.15 10.95
C ALA A 421 25.75 5.50 10.74
N ALA A 422 26.02 6.49 9.93
CA ALA A 422 27.31 7.18 9.89
C ALA A 422 27.32 8.40 8.95
N PHE A 423 26.33 9.28 9.03
CA PHE A 423 26.43 10.64 8.48
C PHE A 423 25.75 11.69 9.37
N ASP A 424 25.76 11.47 10.69
CA ASP A 424 25.53 12.56 11.64
C ASP A 424 26.78 12.68 12.51
N ASP A 425 27.22 13.91 12.68
CA ASP A 425 28.28 14.39 13.57
C ASP A 425 29.73 14.26 13.08
N GLU A 426 30.12 15.07 12.07
CA GLU A 426 31.40 15.77 12.11
C GLU A 426 31.38 17.04 11.21
N VAL A 427 30.51 17.98 11.57
CA VAL A 427 30.73 19.40 11.21
C VAL A 427 30.87 20.18 12.48
N THR A 428 32.00 19.99 13.12
CA THR A 428 32.47 20.92 14.16
C THR A 428 33.89 21.30 13.84
N ASP A 429 34.05 22.61 13.71
CA ASP A 429 35.32 23.33 13.91
C ASP A 429 36.32 23.35 12.75
N LEU A 430 35.93 23.96 11.63
CA LEU A 430 36.90 24.71 10.85
C LEU A 430 36.93 26.13 11.39
N GLY A 431 37.83 26.33 12.36
CA GLY A 431 38.20 27.64 12.86
C GLY A 431 38.61 28.58 11.73
N VAL A 432 37.78 29.59 11.50
CA VAL A 432 38.09 30.71 10.64
C VAL A 432 39.12 31.55 11.40
N GLY A 433 40.40 31.29 11.14
CA GLY A 433 41.49 32.22 11.47
C GLY A 433 41.34 33.47 10.60
N GLY A 434 40.82 34.53 11.17
CA GLY A 434 40.83 35.85 10.55
C GLY A 434 42.28 36.35 10.40
N PRO A 435 42.59 37.12 9.36
CA PRO A 435 43.92 37.68 9.20
C PRO A 435 44.21 38.74 10.29
N GLU A 436 45.35 38.56 11.00
CA GLU A 436 45.93 39.60 11.84
C GLU A 436 46.21 40.86 11.00
N VAL A 437 45.58 41.95 11.41
CA VAL A 437 45.88 43.29 10.91
C VAL A 437 47.09 43.78 11.68
N ASP A 438 48.22 43.83 11.00
CA ASP A 438 49.46 44.42 11.48
C ASP A 438 49.29 45.97 11.49
N ASP A 439 49.19 46.54 12.71
CA ASP A 439 49.05 47.97 12.97
C ASP A 439 50.42 48.53 13.17
N GLY A 440 51.14 48.73 12.05
CA GLY A 440 52.43 49.47 12.00
C GLY A 440 52.21 50.98 11.96
N GLY A 441 52.24 51.64 13.12
CA GLY A 441 52.22 53.08 13.23
C GLY A 441 53.48 53.74 12.68
N PRO A 442 53.42 54.99 12.19
CA PRO A 442 54.51 55.63 11.56
C PRO A 442 55.46 56.29 12.58
N ALA A 443 56.76 55.97 12.47
CA ALA A 443 57.82 56.76 13.10
C ALA A 443 58.12 57.96 12.26
N ALA A 444 58.09 59.10 12.90
CA ALA A 444 58.63 60.41 12.42
C ALA A 444 60.16 60.37 12.35
N ASP A 445 60.73 60.97 11.31
CA ASP A 445 61.78 61.93 11.33
C ASP A 445 62.49 62.02 9.97
N GLY A 446 62.69 63.31 9.54
CA GLY A 446 63.64 63.73 8.53
C GLY A 446 63.01 64.52 7.40
#